data_57dd6a2cc88622e79722e022a04a5e1b
#
_entry.id   57dd6a2cc88622e79722e022a04a5e1b
#
_cell.length_a   1.000
_cell.length_b   1.000
_cell.length_c   1.000
_cell.angle_alpha   90.00
_cell.angle_beta   90.00
_cell.angle_gamma   90.00
#
_symmetry.space_group_name_H-M   'P 1'
#
loop_
_entity.id
_entity.type
_entity.pdbx_description
1 polymer ?
#
loop_
_entity_poly.entity_id
_entity_poly.type
_entity_poly.pdbx_seq_one_letter_code
_entity_poly.pdbx_strand_id
1 'polypeptide(L)'
;MITDYDNCLDDKVDEELLACLNLQNPKSFFLFAGAGSGKTRSLVNVLEQIKDKYGDELKLRRKNVAIITYTNAACDEIIHRLKNDPTFAVSTIHSFAWELIRHYTADIKNWLRNTLNKEIDELEIEESKGRPGTKTSVDRKRKIENKKNRLSTLDRISKFAYNPNGDNIEDNSLSHTEVISISAFFLENKPLFQK
;
A
#
# COMPACT_ATOMS: atom_id res chain seq x y z
N MET A 1 -16.29 7.00 33.72
CA MET A 1 -17.33 8.00 33.41
C MET A 1 -16.76 8.90 32.35
N ILE A 2 -17.24 8.82 31.11
CA ILE A 2 -16.96 9.77 30.05
C ILE A 2 -17.83 10.99 30.40
N THR A 3 -17.20 12.14 30.60
CA THR A 3 -17.90 13.37 30.98
C THR A 3 -18.51 14.02 29.71
N ASP A 4 -19.61 14.77 29.84
CA ASP A 4 -20.22 15.52 28.72
C ASP A 4 -19.25 16.46 28.03
N TYR A 5 -18.17 16.87 28.71
CA TYR A 5 -17.10 17.70 28.15
C TYR A 5 -16.25 16.95 27.12
N ASP A 6 -15.99 15.66 27.30
CA ASP A 6 -15.23 14.86 26.35
C ASP A 6 -16.03 14.62 25.05
N ASN A 7 -17.34 14.46 25.14
CA ASN A 7 -18.20 14.33 23.97
C ASN A 7 -18.23 15.62 23.11
N CYS A 8 -18.27 16.82 23.75
CA CYS A 8 -18.25 18.10 23.02
C CYS A 8 -16.93 18.40 22.29
N LEU A 9 -15.81 17.88 22.78
CA LEU A 9 -14.52 18.02 22.09
C LEU A 9 -14.43 17.09 20.88
N ASP A 10 -14.93 15.86 21.00
CA ASP A 10 -14.97 14.89 19.92
C ASP A 10 -15.88 15.37 18.78
N ASP A 11 -17.03 15.97 19.08
CA ASP A 11 -17.98 16.51 18.10
C ASP A 11 -17.34 17.63 17.24
N LYS A 12 -16.56 18.52 17.85
CA LYS A 12 -15.84 19.59 17.12
C LYS A 12 -14.76 19.04 16.19
N VAL A 13 -14.04 18.01 16.63
CA VAL A 13 -13.03 17.34 15.80
C VAL A 13 -13.70 16.67 14.60
N ASP A 14 -14.81 15.99 14.81
CA ASP A 14 -15.57 15.33 13.74
C ASP A 14 -16.09 16.35 12.70
N GLU A 15 -16.55 17.53 13.13
CA GLU A 15 -16.97 18.62 12.23
C GLU A 15 -15.79 19.16 11.39
N GLU A 16 -14.61 19.38 12.01
CA GLU A 16 -13.41 19.83 11.30
C GLU A 16 -12.93 18.80 10.28
N LEU A 17 -12.94 17.51 10.65
CA LEU A 17 -12.61 16.41 9.76
C LEU A 17 -13.56 16.35 8.55
N LEU A 18 -14.86 16.47 8.81
CA LEU A 18 -15.88 16.48 7.75
C LEU A 18 -15.72 17.67 6.81
N ALA A 19 -15.36 18.84 7.34
CA ALA A 19 -15.08 20.02 6.53
C ALA A 19 -13.85 19.81 5.61
N CYS A 20 -12.82 19.11 6.09
CA CYS A 20 -11.65 18.76 5.27
C CYS A 20 -11.99 17.74 4.17
N LEU A 21 -12.88 16.80 4.45
CA LEU A 21 -13.30 15.73 3.53
C LEU A 21 -14.44 16.15 2.59
N ASN A 22 -14.72 17.45 2.46
CA ASN A 22 -15.69 17.96 1.50
C ASN A 22 -15.27 17.66 0.07
N LEU A 23 -16.07 16.89 -0.69
CA LEU A 23 -15.77 16.46 -2.06
C LEU A 23 -15.64 17.63 -3.05
N GLN A 24 -16.24 18.78 -2.78
CA GLN A 24 -16.14 19.97 -3.64
C GLN A 24 -14.83 20.75 -3.42
N ASN A 25 -14.26 20.68 -2.23
CA ASN A 25 -13.00 21.34 -1.86
C ASN A 25 -12.25 20.52 -0.81
N PRO A 26 -11.70 19.36 -1.20
CA PRO A 26 -11.01 18.46 -0.26
C PRO A 26 -9.72 19.10 0.23
N LYS A 27 -9.44 18.94 1.54
CA LYS A 27 -8.22 19.42 2.17
C LYS A 27 -7.50 18.25 2.83
N SER A 28 -6.18 18.23 2.69
CA SER A 28 -5.34 17.30 3.47
C SER A 28 -5.25 17.78 4.91
N PHE A 29 -5.29 16.86 5.85
CA PHE A 29 -5.12 17.13 7.28
C PHE A 29 -4.29 16.04 7.94
N PHE A 30 -3.83 16.31 9.14
CA PHE A 30 -3.17 15.34 9.98
C PHE A 30 -3.80 15.35 11.38
N LEU A 31 -4.31 14.19 11.82
CA LEU A 31 -4.94 14.04 13.12
C LEU A 31 -3.95 13.42 14.12
N PHE A 32 -3.49 14.21 15.08
CA PHE A 32 -2.69 13.74 16.20
C PHE A 32 -3.60 13.31 17.34
N ALA A 33 -3.51 12.05 17.74
CA ALA A 33 -4.28 11.54 18.85
C ALA A 33 -3.54 10.40 19.56
N GLY A 34 -3.55 10.39 20.88
CA GLY A 34 -2.91 9.37 21.72
C GLY A 34 -3.52 7.99 21.57
N ALA A 35 -2.89 6.98 22.16
CA ALA A 35 -3.48 5.64 22.25
C ALA A 35 -4.76 5.69 23.09
N GLY A 36 -5.84 5.02 22.63
CA GLY A 36 -7.12 5.00 23.33
C GLY A 36 -7.99 6.26 23.20
N SER A 37 -7.56 7.29 22.44
CA SER A 37 -8.29 8.56 22.27
C SER A 37 -9.52 8.49 21.34
N GLY A 38 -9.98 7.30 20.94
CA GLY A 38 -11.16 7.17 20.09
C GLY A 38 -10.94 7.43 18.59
N LYS A 39 -9.68 7.56 18.09
CA LYS A 39 -9.38 7.83 16.65
C LYS A 39 -10.20 7.01 15.65
N THR A 40 -10.28 5.71 15.87
CA THR A 40 -11.04 4.82 14.97
C THR A 40 -12.53 5.12 15.04
N ARG A 41 -13.05 5.51 16.21
CA ARG A 41 -14.46 5.91 16.38
C ARG A 41 -14.77 7.19 15.62
N SER A 42 -13.98 8.25 15.79
CA SER A 42 -14.13 9.51 15.04
C SER A 42 -14.02 9.29 13.54
N LEU A 43 -13.04 8.47 13.09
CA LEU A 43 -12.92 8.10 11.67
C LEU A 43 -14.21 7.45 11.15
N VAL A 44 -14.76 6.46 11.85
CA VAL A 44 -15.98 5.76 11.43
C VAL A 44 -17.17 6.71 11.41
N ASN A 45 -17.34 7.56 12.43
CA ASN A 45 -18.42 8.55 12.49
C ASN A 45 -18.38 9.51 11.29
N VAL A 46 -17.20 10.02 10.98
CA VAL A 46 -17.01 10.94 9.83
C VAL A 46 -17.26 10.22 8.50
N LEU A 47 -16.84 8.96 8.35
CA LEU A 47 -17.11 8.17 7.15
C LEU A 47 -18.60 7.88 6.96
N GLU A 48 -19.34 7.59 8.03
CA GLU A 48 -20.82 7.45 7.97
C GLU A 48 -21.48 8.76 7.52
N GLN A 49 -21.05 9.90 8.04
CA GLN A 49 -21.56 11.22 7.60
C GLN A 49 -21.21 11.51 6.12
N ILE A 50 -20.02 11.12 5.65
CA ILE A 50 -19.64 11.23 4.22
C ILE A 50 -20.56 10.38 3.36
N LYS A 51 -20.85 9.16 3.80
CA LYS A 51 -21.78 8.28 3.08
C LYS A 51 -23.18 8.90 3.00
N ASP A 52 -23.70 9.41 4.10
CA ASP A 52 -25.03 10.03 4.13
C ASP A 52 -25.10 11.26 3.24
N LYS A 53 -24.04 12.07 3.21
CA LYS A 53 -23.99 13.30 2.45
C LYS A 53 -23.67 13.11 0.97
N TYR A 54 -22.75 12.20 0.64
CA TYR A 54 -22.17 12.07 -0.69
C TYR A 54 -22.30 10.66 -1.30
N GLY A 55 -22.91 9.70 -0.60
CA GLY A 55 -22.97 8.32 -1.04
C GLY A 55 -23.59 8.13 -2.42
N ASP A 56 -24.67 8.83 -2.74
CA ASP A 56 -25.33 8.75 -4.04
C ASP A 56 -24.49 9.39 -5.14
N GLU A 57 -23.82 10.52 -4.86
CA GLU A 57 -22.88 11.15 -5.79
C GLU A 57 -21.69 10.24 -6.11
N LEU A 58 -21.10 9.61 -5.08
CA LEU A 58 -20.00 8.65 -5.24
C LEU A 58 -20.41 7.44 -6.09
N LYS A 59 -21.59 6.86 -5.83
CA LYS A 59 -22.14 5.77 -6.62
C LYS A 59 -22.37 6.17 -8.08
N LEU A 60 -22.99 7.33 -8.31
CA LEU A 60 -23.25 7.84 -9.66
C LEU A 60 -21.94 8.03 -10.44
N ARG A 61 -20.91 8.53 -9.78
CA ARG A 61 -19.58 8.75 -10.37
C ARG A 61 -18.70 7.49 -10.38
N ARG A 62 -19.17 6.35 -9.87
CA ARG A 62 -18.41 5.11 -9.70
C ARG A 62 -17.09 5.33 -8.94
N LYS A 63 -17.15 6.15 -7.89
CA LYS A 63 -16.01 6.44 -7.00
C LYS A 63 -16.26 5.86 -5.62
N ASN A 64 -15.18 5.44 -4.99
CA ASN A 64 -15.17 4.94 -3.61
C ASN A 64 -14.20 5.77 -2.77
N VAL A 65 -14.41 5.77 -1.47
CA VAL A 65 -13.45 6.31 -0.50
C VAL A 65 -12.47 5.21 -0.15
N ALA A 66 -11.18 5.41 -0.43
CA ALA A 66 -10.13 4.46 -0.05
C ALA A 66 -9.68 4.70 1.40
N ILE A 67 -9.69 3.65 2.20
CA ILE A 67 -9.21 3.64 3.58
C ILE A 67 -8.03 2.69 3.66
N ILE A 68 -6.85 3.25 3.96
CA ILE A 68 -5.60 2.50 3.94
C ILE A 68 -5.11 2.32 5.37
N THR A 69 -4.82 1.08 5.75
CA THR A 69 -4.30 0.71 7.07
C THR A 69 -2.93 0.04 6.96
N TYR A 70 -2.28 -0.16 8.10
CA TYR A 70 -1.02 -0.91 8.16
C TYR A 70 -1.22 -2.40 8.42
N THR A 71 -2.32 -2.78 9.09
CA THR A 71 -2.56 -4.16 9.54
C THR A 71 -3.90 -4.68 9.07
N ASN A 72 -3.98 -6.00 8.87
CA ASN A 72 -5.24 -6.67 8.54
C ASN A 72 -6.26 -6.51 9.67
N ALA A 73 -5.83 -6.61 10.94
CA ALA A 73 -6.72 -6.42 12.07
C ALA A 73 -7.41 -5.05 12.07
N ALA A 74 -6.70 -3.97 11.69
CA ALA A 74 -7.30 -2.66 11.54
C ALA A 74 -8.27 -2.60 10.34
N CYS A 75 -7.94 -3.27 9.22
CA CYS A 75 -8.87 -3.41 8.10
C CYS A 75 -10.17 -4.07 8.54
N ASP A 76 -10.08 -5.23 9.19
CA ASP A 76 -11.22 -6.04 9.60
C ASP A 76 -12.10 -5.27 10.58
N GLU A 77 -11.50 -4.55 11.53
CA GLU A 77 -12.22 -3.70 12.48
C GLU A 77 -13.01 -2.60 11.76
N ILE A 78 -12.39 -1.88 10.82
CA ILE A 78 -13.04 -0.79 10.09
C ILE A 78 -14.14 -1.35 9.17
N ILE A 79 -13.88 -2.42 8.45
CA ILE A 79 -14.87 -3.09 7.58
C ILE A 79 -16.10 -3.51 8.40
N HIS A 80 -15.88 -4.12 9.57
CA HIS A 80 -16.97 -4.54 10.44
C HIS A 80 -17.79 -3.35 10.94
N ARG A 81 -17.13 -2.27 11.38
CA ARG A 81 -17.81 -1.06 11.85
C ARG A 81 -18.61 -0.36 10.75
N LEU A 82 -18.09 -0.34 9.53
CA LEU A 82 -18.78 0.21 8.34
C LEU A 82 -19.77 -0.78 7.71
N LYS A 83 -20.04 -1.92 8.34
CA LYS A 83 -21.02 -2.93 7.90
C LYS A 83 -20.81 -3.42 6.47
N ASN A 84 -19.55 -3.56 6.04
CA ASN A 84 -19.16 -3.97 4.68
C ASN A 84 -19.75 -3.05 3.58
N ASP A 85 -19.89 -1.76 3.83
CA ASP A 85 -20.45 -0.84 2.85
C ASP A 85 -19.54 -0.67 1.62
N PRO A 86 -20.02 -0.91 0.39
CA PRO A 86 -19.22 -0.86 -0.82
C PRO A 86 -18.73 0.54 -1.20
N THR A 87 -19.25 1.59 -0.56
CA THR A 87 -18.75 2.97 -0.75
C THR A 87 -17.31 3.12 -0.25
N PHE A 88 -16.89 2.23 0.67
CA PHE A 88 -15.58 2.26 1.30
C PHE A 88 -14.72 1.10 0.85
N ALA A 89 -13.58 1.41 0.22
CA ALA A 89 -12.56 0.43 -0.14
C ALA A 89 -11.48 0.40 0.96
N VAL A 90 -11.65 -0.53 1.91
CA VAL A 90 -10.71 -0.69 3.05
C VAL A 90 -9.66 -1.73 2.69
N SER A 91 -8.38 -1.39 2.81
CA SER A 91 -7.29 -2.32 2.53
C SER A 91 -6.01 -1.95 3.26
N THR A 92 -5.06 -2.88 3.33
CA THR A 92 -3.71 -2.54 3.78
C THR A 92 -2.97 -1.76 2.70
N ILE A 93 -1.93 -1.01 3.10
CA ILE A 93 -1.10 -0.26 2.15
C ILE A 93 -0.50 -1.16 1.06
N HIS A 94 -0.11 -2.39 1.40
CA HIS A 94 0.43 -3.34 0.43
C HIS A 94 -0.63 -3.82 -0.56
N SER A 95 -1.83 -4.14 -0.07
CA SER A 95 -2.95 -4.54 -0.93
C SER A 95 -3.38 -3.41 -1.86
N PHE A 96 -3.46 -2.18 -1.33
CA PHE A 96 -3.78 -1.00 -2.12
C PHE A 96 -2.72 -0.74 -3.21
N ALA A 97 -1.45 -0.76 -2.83
CA ALA A 97 -0.34 -0.57 -3.76
C ALA A 97 -0.36 -1.63 -4.88
N TRP A 98 -0.60 -2.90 -4.53
CA TRP A 98 -0.73 -3.98 -5.50
C TRP A 98 -1.89 -3.75 -6.49
N GLU A 99 -3.06 -3.38 -6.02
CA GLU A 99 -4.21 -3.08 -6.89
C GLU A 99 -3.91 -1.97 -7.91
N LEU A 100 -3.11 -0.98 -7.53
CA LEU A 100 -2.69 0.09 -8.44
C LEU A 100 -1.77 -0.41 -9.56
N ILE A 101 -0.83 -1.33 -9.27
CA ILE A 101 0.23 -1.71 -10.22
C ILE A 101 -0.04 -3.01 -10.98
N ARG A 102 -0.88 -3.92 -10.49
CA ARG A 102 -1.03 -5.30 -10.98
C ARG A 102 -1.32 -5.44 -12.48
N HIS A 103 -1.87 -4.42 -13.11
CA HIS A 103 -2.20 -4.44 -14.54
C HIS A 103 -1.03 -3.98 -15.44
N TYR A 104 0.05 -3.47 -14.88
CA TYR A 104 1.18 -2.90 -15.60
C TYR A 104 2.35 -3.89 -15.74
N THR A 105 2.06 -5.12 -16.20
CA THR A 105 3.02 -6.22 -16.28
C THR A 105 4.31 -5.85 -17.01
N ALA A 106 4.23 -5.12 -18.13
CA ALA A 106 5.41 -4.70 -18.90
C ALA A 106 6.30 -3.73 -18.12
N ASP A 107 5.69 -2.75 -17.43
CA ASP A 107 6.42 -1.79 -16.62
C ASP A 107 7.05 -2.43 -15.39
N ILE A 108 6.34 -3.37 -14.74
CA ILE A 108 6.87 -4.18 -13.64
C ILE A 108 8.09 -4.98 -14.09
N LYS A 109 8.02 -5.64 -15.26
CA LYS A 109 9.18 -6.36 -15.83
C LYS A 109 10.37 -5.44 -16.05
N ASN A 110 10.16 -4.27 -16.63
CA ASN A 110 11.21 -3.30 -16.88
C ASN A 110 11.87 -2.81 -15.58
N TRP A 111 11.04 -2.50 -14.57
CA TRP A 111 11.54 -2.12 -13.25
C TRP A 111 12.37 -3.24 -12.61
N LEU A 112 11.84 -4.47 -12.60
CA LEU A 112 12.54 -5.64 -12.05
C LEU A 112 13.86 -5.90 -12.79
N ARG A 113 13.87 -5.82 -14.12
CA ARG A 113 15.10 -6.00 -14.92
C ARG A 113 16.17 -5.00 -14.52
N ASN A 114 15.82 -3.73 -14.41
CA ASN A 114 16.76 -2.69 -14.02
C ASN A 114 17.27 -2.88 -12.59
N THR A 115 16.36 -3.20 -11.67
CA THR A 115 16.70 -3.40 -10.26
C THR A 115 17.58 -4.64 -10.08
N LEU A 116 17.21 -5.77 -10.70
CA LEU A 116 17.98 -7.01 -10.60
C LEU A 116 19.39 -6.86 -11.19
N ASN A 117 19.55 -6.18 -12.35
CA ASN A 117 20.86 -5.92 -12.93
C ASN A 117 21.71 -5.08 -11.97
N LYS A 118 21.17 -3.97 -11.45
CA LYS A 118 21.89 -3.13 -10.48
C LYS A 118 22.33 -3.91 -9.25
N GLU A 119 21.45 -4.71 -8.68
CA GLU A 119 21.76 -5.52 -7.50
C GLU A 119 22.79 -6.64 -7.79
N ILE A 120 22.78 -7.21 -9.00
CA ILE A 120 23.80 -8.17 -9.45
C ILE A 120 25.16 -7.48 -9.55
N ASP A 121 25.23 -6.31 -10.21
CA ASP A 121 26.47 -5.54 -10.36
C ASP A 121 27.07 -5.16 -9.00
N GLU A 122 26.23 -4.69 -8.06
CA GLU A 122 26.64 -4.36 -6.69
C GLU A 122 27.22 -5.58 -5.96
N LEU A 123 26.55 -6.74 -6.05
CA LEU A 123 27.02 -7.98 -5.43
C LEU A 123 28.30 -8.52 -6.08
N GLU A 124 28.46 -8.40 -7.39
CA GLU A 124 29.69 -8.78 -8.11
C GLU A 124 30.88 -7.91 -7.71
N ILE A 125 30.67 -6.59 -7.56
CA ILE A 125 31.69 -5.67 -7.05
C ILE A 125 32.08 -6.02 -5.61
N GLU A 126 31.12 -6.33 -4.73
CA GLU A 126 31.39 -6.76 -3.35
C GLU A 126 32.15 -8.09 -3.33
N GLU A 127 31.79 -9.04 -4.21
CA GLU A 127 32.48 -10.33 -4.28
C GLU A 127 33.94 -10.17 -4.74
N SER A 128 34.19 -9.27 -5.71
CA SER A 128 35.55 -8.99 -6.20
C SER A 128 36.48 -8.41 -5.11
N LYS A 129 35.93 -7.70 -4.13
CA LYS A 129 36.65 -7.10 -3.00
C LYS A 129 36.74 -8.04 -1.79
N GLY A 130 35.92 -9.10 -1.77
CA GLY A 130 35.81 -10.04 -0.67
C GLY A 130 36.88 -11.13 -0.69
N ARG A 131 37.02 -11.86 0.45
CA ARG A 131 37.88 -13.05 0.51
C ARG A 131 37.13 -14.25 -0.06
N PRO A 132 37.63 -14.93 -1.10
CA PRO A 132 37.01 -16.12 -1.67
C PRO A 132 36.87 -17.25 -0.62
N GLY A 133 35.84 -18.08 -0.77
CA GLY A 133 35.64 -19.29 0.05
C GLY A 133 35.10 -19.05 1.46
N THR A 134 34.84 -17.81 1.85
CA THR A 134 34.17 -17.50 3.11
C THR A 134 32.66 -17.77 3.01
N LYS A 135 31.99 -17.99 4.14
CA LYS A 135 30.51 -18.15 4.19
C LYS A 135 29.82 -16.99 3.48
N THR A 136 30.28 -15.75 3.69
CA THR A 136 29.73 -14.54 3.07
C THR A 136 29.91 -14.57 1.54
N SER A 137 31.06 -15.06 1.02
CA SER A 137 31.30 -15.21 -0.42
C SER A 137 30.35 -16.26 -1.02
N VAL A 138 30.16 -17.40 -0.36
CA VAL A 138 29.23 -18.44 -0.81
C VAL A 138 27.77 -17.91 -0.85
N ASP A 139 27.34 -17.21 0.20
CA ASP A 139 26.00 -16.62 0.25
C ASP A 139 25.79 -15.54 -0.83
N ARG A 140 26.82 -14.75 -1.11
CA ARG A 140 26.80 -13.71 -2.16
C ARG A 140 26.67 -14.34 -3.55
N LYS A 141 27.48 -15.36 -3.86
CA LYS A 141 27.39 -16.11 -5.12
C LYS A 141 26.00 -16.72 -5.32
N ARG A 142 25.43 -17.33 -4.28
CA ARG A 142 24.07 -17.87 -4.34
C ARG A 142 23.02 -16.79 -4.62
N LYS A 143 23.16 -15.61 -4.00
CA LYS A 143 22.24 -14.47 -4.27
C LYS A 143 22.36 -13.99 -5.73
N ILE A 144 23.58 -13.88 -6.26
CA ILE A 144 23.83 -13.51 -7.65
C ILE A 144 23.16 -14.52 -8.59
N GLU A 145 23.38 -15.80 -8.37
CA GLU A 145 22.77 -16.87 -9.18
C GLU A 145 21.24 -16.83 -9.16
N ASN A 146 20.63 -16.72 -7.99
CA ASN A 146 19.18 -16.62 -7.85
C ASN A 146 18.62 -15.40 -8.60
N LYS A 147 19.31 -14.24 -8.53
CA LYS A 147 18.89 -13.03 -9.25
C LYS A 147 19.03 -13.19 -10.77
N LYS A 148 20.11 -13.82 -11.25
CA LYS A 148 20.32 -14.14 -12.68
C LYS A 148 19.25 -15.11 -13.20
N ASN A 149 18.91 -16.13 -12.43
CA ASN A 149 17.84 -17.07 -12.76
C ASN A 149 16.49 -16.34 -12.87
N ARG A 150 16.14 -15.52 -11.89
CA ARG A 150 14.93 -14.71 -11.94
C ARG A 150 14.90 -13.75 -13.13
N LEU A 151 16.02 -13.13 -13.46
CA LEU A 151 16.13 -12.26 -14.63
C LEU A 151 15.86 -13.00 -15.93
N SER A 152 16.35 -14.25 -16.07
CA SER A 152 16.13 -15.08 -17.26
C SER A 152 14.68 -15.56 -17.42
N THR A 153 13.90 -15.64 -16.33
CA THR A 153 12.49 -16.06 -16.35
C THR A 153 11.51 -14.92 -16.58
N LEU A 154 11.93 -13.66 -16.39
CA LEU A 154 11.05 -12.49 -16.46
C LEU A 154 10.23 -12.40 -17.76
N ASP A 155 10.83 -12.74 -18.90
CA ASP A 155 10.15 -12.61 -20.19
C ASP A 155 9.01 -13.61 -20.37
N ARG A 156 9.07 -14.74 -19.67
CA ARG A 156 8.06 -15.80 -19.68
C ARG A 156 6.84 -15.50 -18.82
N ILE A 157 6.97 -14.56 -17.85
CA ILE A 157 5.90 -14.20 -16.93
C ILE A 157 4.83 -13.44 -17.72
N SER A 158 3.62 -13.98 -17.82
CA SER A 158 2.47 -13.31 -18.43
C SER A 158 1.73 -12.41 -17.46
N LYS A 159 1.74 -12.75 -16.16
CA LYS A 159 1.07 -12.02 -15.08
C LYS A 159 1.82 -12.22 -13.78
N PHE A 160 2.03 -11.14 -13.05
CA PHE A 160 2.56 -11.18 -11.69
C PHE A 160 1.46 -11.54 -10.70
N ALA A 161 1.86 -12.13 -9.59
CA ALA A 161 1.02 -12.45 -8.44
C ALA A 161 1.58 -11.77 -7.18
N TYR A 162 0.70 -11.52 -6.23
CA TYR A 162 1.07 -11.03 -4.91
C TYR A 162 0.05 -11.48 -3.89
N ASN A 163 0.52 -12.08 -2.80
CA ASN A 163 -0.31 -12.47 -1.67
C ASN A 163 0.01 -11.56 -0.47
N PRO A 164 -0.89 -10.67 -0.07
CA PRO A 164 -0.66 -9.74 1.05
C PRO A 164 -0.60 -10.44 2.42
N ASN A 165 -1.11 -11.67 2.53
CA ASN A 165 -1.27 -12.41 3.78
C ASN A 165 -0.39 -13.67 3.86
N GLY A 166 0.51 -13.87 2.90
CA GLY A 166 1.28 -15.09 2.80
C GLY A 166 2.63 -14.93 2.11
N ASP A 167 3.30 -16.07 1.94
CA ASP A 167 4.60 -16.11 1.28
C ASP A 167 4.45 -15.85 -0.22
N ASN A 168 5.37 -15.05 -0.76
CA ASN A 168 5.47 -14.73 -2.18
C ASN A 168 6.75 -15.37 -2.73
N ILE A 169 6.74 -16.68 -2.93
CA ILE A 169 7.92 -17.51 -3.24
C ILE A 169 7.96 -17.91 -4.71
N GLU A 170 6.81 -17.91 -5.40
CA GLU A 170 6.73 -18.31 -6.80
C GLU A 170 7.50 -17.35 -7.71
N ASP A 171 8.01 -17.86 -8.84
CA ASP A 171 8.82 -17.09 -9.81
C ASP A 171 8.11 -15.84 -10.33
N ASN A 172 6.79 -15.88 -10.44
CA ASN A 172 5.94 -14.77 -10.88
C ASN A 172 5.44 -13.90 -9.73
N SER A 173 5.79 -14.20 -8.48
CA SER A 173 5.33 -13.40 -7.33
C SER A 173 6.24 -12.22 -7.03
N LEU A 174 5.64 -11.14 -6.52
CA LEU A 174 6.33 -9.97 -5.99
C LEU A 174 6.38 -10.04 -4.47
N SER A 175 7.51 -9.70 -3.89
CA SER A 175 7.63 -9.51 -2.45
C SER A 175 6.94 -8.23 -1.97
N HIS A 176 6.68 -8.12 -0.67
CA HIS A 176 6.11 -6.90 -0.06
C HIS A 176 6.96 -5.65 -0.40
N THR A 177 8.28 -5.78 -0.31
CA THR A 177 9.20 -4.68 -0.63
C THR A 177 9.11 -4.27 -2.10
N GLU A 178 9.04 -5.23 -3.01
CA GLU A 178 8.92 -4.95 -4.45
C GLU A 178 7.62 -4.24 -4.79
N VAL A 179 6.49 -4.68 -4.23
CA VAL A 179 5.20 -4.03 -4.46
C VAL A 179 5.25 -2.55 -4.07
N ILE A 180 5.77 -2.24 -2.90
CA ILE A 180 5.89 -0.84 -2.44
C ILE A 180 6.88 -0.06 -3.31
N SER A 181 8.05 -0.62 -3.62
CA SER A 181 9.08 0.06 -4.40
C SER A 181 8.64 0.34 -5.83
N ILE A 182 7.95 -0.61 -6.48
CA ILE A 182 7.38 -0.42 -7.82
C ILE A 182 6.28 0.65 -7.79
N SER A 183 5.41 0.62 -6.77
CA SER A 183 4.34 1.62 -6.63
C SER A 183 4.90 3.02 -6.43
N ALA A 184 5.92 3.17 -5.58
CA ALA A 184 6.62 4.45 -5.39
C ALA A 184 7.25 4.94 -6.70
N PHE A 185 7.96 4.06 -7.41
CA PHE A 185 8.55 4.39 -8.71
C PHE A 185 7.49 4.84 -9.74
N PHE A 186 6.32 4.19 -9.77
CA PHE A 186 5.25 4.56 -10.69
C PHE A 186 4.65 5.93 -10.33
N LEU A 187 4.44 6.20 -9.04
CA LEU A 187 3.97 7.51 -8.58
C LEU A 187 4.93 8.64 -8.93
N GLU A 188 6.24 8.39 -8.88
CA GLU A 188 7.26 9.38 -9.22
C GLU A 188 7.44 9.58 -10.73
N ASN A 189 7.32 8.51 -11.53
CA ASN A 189 7.78 8.51 -12.91
C ASN A 189 6.66 8.32 -13.95
N LYS A 190 5.43 8.02 -13.54
CA LYS A 190 4.32 7.77 -14.45
C LYS A 190 3.22 8.83 -14.27
N PRO A 191 3.04 9.78 -15.20
CA PRO A 191 2.04 10.84 -15.08
C PRO A 191 0.59 10.34 -14.90
N LEU A 192 0.28 9.14 -15.39
CA LEU A 192 -1.05 8.52 -15.22
C LEU A 192 -1.36 8.14 -13.78
N PHE A 193 -0.33 7.94 -12.94
CA PHE A 193 -0.48 7.64 -11.51
C PHE A 193 -0.55 8.90 -10.64
N GLN A 194 -0.21 10.07 -11.19
CA GLN A 194 -0.18 11.34 -10.47
C GLN A 194 -1.54 12.10 -10.57
N LYS A 195 -2.48 11.58 -11.32
CA LYS A 195 -3.85 12.14 -11.52
C LYS A 195 -4.89 11.33 -10.77
#